data_8eed272604bf64bdf8d17fe87c86ed43
#
_entry.id   8eed272604bf64bdf8d17fe87c86ed43
#
_cell.length_a   1.000
_cell.length_b   1.000
_cell.length_c   1.000
_cell.angle_alpha   90.00
_cell.angle_beta   90.00
_cell.angle_gamma   90.00
#
_symmetry.space_group_name_H-M   'P 1'
#
loop_
_entity.id
_entity.type
_entity.pdbx_description
1 polymer ?
#
loop_
_entity_poly.entity_id
_entity_poly.type
_entity_poly.pdbx_seq_one_letter_code
_entity_poly.pdbx_strand_id
1 'polypeptide(L)'
;MKENSYVDLGLSVKWATCNVGATKPEEFGDFYAWGETGTKWNILLGNYKFLLKHDSWLYQELSKYNFKVKDPKTDTLKTGGVYDNKDTLEPEDDAAHVKLGGTWRIPTKSEFQELINKCDCQWTTVNGVKGYKFTGRKKGYKDRSIFLPAGGYQSSNVRQNEGLNCYCWTSSLYPDGPTTAFYISADKAGINIYVTSRSYGLPIRPVST
;
A
#
# COMPACT_ATOMS: atom_id res chain seq x y z
N MET A 1 -9.81 21.40 -7.32
CA MET A 1 -9.64 20.16 -6.53
C MET A 1 -9.76 20.53 -5.08
N LYS A 2 -10.65 19.91 -4.29
CA LYS A 2 -10.66 20.12 -2.83
C LYS A 2 -9.30 19.69 -2.29
N GLU A 3 -8.66 20.54 -1.47
CA GLU A 3 -7.48 20.15 -0.70
C GLU A 3 -7.77 18.81 0.00
N ASN A 4 -6.89 17.84 -0.17
CA ASN A 4 -7.02 16.56 0.51
C ASN A 4 -7.00 16.82 2.02
N SER A 5 -8.12 16.60 2.64
CA SER A 5 -8.25 16.75 4.08
C SER A 5 -7.54 15.59 4.79
N TYR A 6 -6.96 15.88 5.94
CA TYR A 6 -6.33 14.89 6.80
C TYR A 6 -7.01 14.82 8.16
N VAL A 7 -6.77 13.72 8.85
CA VAL A 7 -7.11 13.52 10.25
C VAL A 7 -5.82 13.32 11.04
N ASP A 8 -5.62 14.15 12.04
CA ASP A 8 -4.58 13.96 13.04
C ASP A 8 -5.12 13.03 14.14
N LEU A 9 -4.56 11.83 14.24
CA LEU A 9 -4.91 10.80 15.22
C LEU A 9 -3.98 10.84 16.46
N GLY A 10 -3.10 11.84 16.55
CA GLY A 10 -2.07 11.93 17.58
C GLY A 10 -0.90 10.99 17.35
N LEU A 11 -0.65 10.60 16.11
CA LEU A 11 0.44 9.75 15.63
C LEU A 11 1.60 10.58 15.06
N SER A 12 2.63 9.91 14.58
CA SER A 12 3.80 10.56 13.96
C SER A 12 3.47 11.30 12.67
N VAL A 13 2.42 10.87 11.96
CA VAL A 13 1.92 11.46 10.71
C VAL A 13 0.41 11.66 10.76
N LYS A 14 -0.08 12.56 9.90
CA LYS A 14 -1.51 12.79 9.67
C LYS A 14 -1.98 11.91 8.52
N TRP A 15 -3.17 11.35 8.63
CA TRP A 15 -3.72 10.40 7.66
C TRP A 15 -4.77 11.07 6.77
N ALA A 16 -4.71 10.84 5.47
CA ALA A 16 -5.75 11.34 4.56
C ALA A 16 -7.12 10.77 4.92
N THR A 17 -8.18 11.54 4.68
CA THR A 17 -9.56 11.10 4.90
C THR A 17 -10.00 10.05 3.91
N CYS A 18 -9.42 10.05 2.69
CA CYS A 18 -9.79 9.16 1.57
C CYS A 18 -8.56 8.48 0.97
N ASN A 19 -8.77 7.40 0.23
CA ASN A 19 -7.76 6.80 -0.62
C ASN A 19 -7.45 7.70 -1.82
N VAL A 20 -6.28 7.53 -2.45
CA VAL A 20 -5.96 8.19 -3.72
C VAL A 20 -7.03 7.86 -4.77
N GLY A 21 -7.53 8.87 -5.46
CA GLY A 21 -8.61 8.73 -6.44
C GLY A 21 -10.03 8.71 -5.87
N ALA A 22 -10.17 8.67 -4.53
CA ALA A 22 -11.46 8.72 -3.84
C ALA A 22 -11.82 10.14 -3.39
N THR A 23 -13.12 10.41 -3.26
CA THR A 23 -13.68 11.69 -2.74
C THR A 23 -14.38 11.52 -1.39
N LYS A 24 -14.69 10.29 -1.02
CA LYS A 24 -15.34 9.91 0.25
C LYS A 24 -14.54 8.80 0.95
N PRO A 25 -14.60 8.73 2.30
CA PRO A 25 -13.84 7.74 3.07
C PRO A 25 -14.15 6.28 2.73
N GLU A 26 -15.39 6.00 2.33
CA GLU A 26 -15.89 4.67 1.98
C GLU A 26 -15.60 4.25 0.53
N GLU A 27 -15.16 5.16 -0.33
CA GLU A 27 -14.76 4.84 -1.70
C GLU A 27 -13.40 4.13 -1.72
N PHE A 28 -13.26 3.11 -2.57
CA PHE A 28 -12.03 2.32 -2.66
C PHE A 28 -10.85 3.11 -3.23
N GLY A 29 -11.15 4.12 -4.07
CA GLY A 29 -10.15 4.87 -4.84
C GLY A 29 -9.55 4.05 -5.98
N ASP A 30 -8.39 4.51 -6.43
CA ASP A 30 -7.64 3.89 -7.51
C ASP A 30 -6.75 2.76 -7.01
N PHE A 31 -6.44 1.82 -7.91
CA PHE A 31 -5.56 0.68 -7.64
C PHE A 31 -4.25 0.85 -8.40
N TYR A 32 -3.14 0.76 -7.69
CA TYR A 32 -1.78 0.96 -8.21
C TYR A 32 -0.93 -0.27 -7.97
N ALA A 33 -0.13 -0.67 -8.97
CA ALA A 33 0.99 -1.54 -8.70
C ALA A 33 2.05 -0.76 -7.89
N TRP A 34 2.82 -1.43 -7.06
CA TRP A 34 3.76 -0.78 -6.15
C TRP A 34 4.85 0.01 -6.90
N GLY A 35 4.98 1.31 -6.60
CA GLY A 35 5.90 2.21 -7.29
C GLY A 35 5.41 2.71 -8.65
N GLU A 36 4.18 2.42 -9.04
CA GLU A 36 3.55 3.01 -10.21
C GLU A 36 2.63 4.18 -9.82
N THR A 37 2.64 5.23 -10.62
CA THR A 37 1.90 6.47 -10.36
C THR A 37 0.71 6.66 -11.30
N GLY A 38 0.52 5.73 -12.22
CA GLY A 38 -0.62 5.63 -13.13
C GLY A 38 -1.45 4.38 -12.87
N THR A 39 -2.75 4.48 -13.10
CA THR A 39 -3.67 3.33 -13.07
C THR A 39 -3.60 2.54 -14.37
N LYS A 40 -3.91 1.24 -14.30
CA LYS A 40 -3.99 0.35 -15.46
C LYS A 40 -5.31 -0.40 -15.45
N TRP A 41 -5.93 -0.54 -16.61
CA TRP A 41 -7.09 -1.40 -16.79
C TRP A 41 -6.75 -2.87 -16.46
N ASN A 42 -5.59 -3.31 -16.93
CA ASN A 42 -5.11 -4.68 -16.78
C ASN A 42 -3.76 -4.66 -16.05
N ILE A 43 -3.77 -5.04 -14.76
CA ILE A 43 -2.57 -5.06 -13.91
C ILE A 43 -1.96 -6.46 -13.97
N LEU A 44 -0.86 -6.59 -14.68
CA LEU A 44 -0.14 -7.86 -14.91
C LEU A 44 1.34 -7.71 -14.58
N LEU A 45 1.97 -8.83 -14.20
CA LEU A 45 3.43 -8.85 -14.05
C LEU A 45 4.14 -8.38 -15.33
N GLY A 46 3.72 -8.86 -16.50
CA GLY A 46 4.36 -8.52 -17.77
C GLY A 46 4.29 -7.05 -18.20
N ASN A 47 3.43 -6.23 -17.58
CA ASN A 47 3.36 -4.78 -17.81
C ASN A 47 3.79 -3.95 -16.59
N TYR A 48 4.44 -4.57 -15.60
CA TYR A 48 4.93 -3.89 -14.42
C TYR A 48 6.12 -2.97 -14.75
N LYS A 49 6.07 -1.71 -14.31
CA LYS A 49 7.01 -0.63 -14.65
C LYS A 49 8.48 -1.01 -14.44
N PHE A 50 8.80 -1.69 -13.36
CA PHE A 50 10.18 -2.02 -12.99
C PHE A 50 10.63 -3.41 -13.44
N LEU A 51 9.82 -4.13 -14.20
CA LEU A 51 10.19 -5.41 -14.76
C LEU A 51 11.00 -5.19 -16.05
N LEU A 52 12.24 -5.67 -16.09
CA LEU A 52 13.07 -5.69 -17.29
C LEU A 52 12.83 -6.99 -18.08
N LYS A 53 12.83 -8.12 -17.36
CA LYS A 53 12.66 -9.44 -17.94
C LYS A 53 12.11 -10.41 -16.91
N HIS A 54 11.32 -11.37 -17.35
CA HIS A 54 10.98 -12.56 -16.59
C HIS A 54 11.08 -13.79 -17.49
N ASP A 55 11.88 -14.78 -17.07
CA ASP A 55 11.98 -16.05 -17.78
C ASP A 55 10.95 -17.06 -17.24
N SER A 56 10.50 -16.85 -16.00
CA SER A 56 9.47 -17.65 -15.34
C SER A 56 8.86 -16.85 -14.20
N TRP A 57 7.79 -17.35 -13.58
CA TRP A 57 7.23 -16.79 -12.35
C TRP A 57 8.21 -16.79 -11.17
N LEU A 58 9.31 -17.56 -11.27
CA LEU A 58 10.29 -17.75 -10.21
C LEU A 58 11.48 -16.79 -10.30
N TYR A 59 11.74 -16.17 -11.46
CA TYR A 59 12.88 -15.27 -11.65
C TYR A 59 12.47 -14.04 -12.44
N GLN A 60 12.79 -12.87 -11.89
CA GLN A 60 12.52 -11.56 -12.48
C GLN A 60 13.79 -10.72 -12.48
N GLU A 61 14.03 -10.01 -13.57
CA GLU A 61 15.02 -8.96 -13.63
C GLU A 61 14.34 -7.60 -13.40
N LEU A 62 14.86 -6.84 -12.45
CA LEU A 62 14.26 -5.59 -12.00
C LEU A 62 15.17 -4.40 -12.28
N SER A 63 14.60 -3.27 -12.67
CA SER A 63 15.33 -2.03 -12.98
C SER A 63 15.52 -1.13 -11.76
N LYS A 64 14.74 -1.30 -10.69
CA LYS A 64 14.75 -0.44 -9.50
C LYS A 64 14.16 -1.16 -8.27
N TYR A 65 14.57 -0.70 -7.08
CA TYR A 65 14.14 -1.27 -5.79
C TYR A 65 14.49 -2.76 -5.71
N ASN A 66 15.76 -3.08 -5.85
CA ASN A 66 16.22 -4.45 -5.96
C ASN A 66 17.46 -4.68 -5.09
N PHE A 67 17.52 -5.87 -4.48
CA PHE A 67 18.59 -6.32 -3.61
C PHE A 67 19.19 -7.61 -4.15
N LYS A 68 20.50 -7.78 -3.97
CA LYS A 68 21.20 -9.02 -4.33
C LYS A 68 20.95 -10.08 -3.25
N VAL A 69 19.84 -10.81 -3.37
CA VAL A 69 19.42 -11.84 -2.42
C VAL A 69 19.52 -13.22 -3.05
N LYS A 70 20.10 -14.16 -2.33
CA LYS A 70 20.15 -15.58 -2.72
C LYS A 70 19.11 -16.39 -1.96
N ASP A 71 18.59 -17.42 -2.62
CA ASP A 71 17.81 -18.44 -1.97
C ASP A 71 18.73 -19.27 -1.06
N PRO A 72 18.41 -19.44 0.24
CA PRO A 72 19.30 -20.11 1.18
C PRO A 72 19.43 -21.63 0.94
N LYS A 73 18.53 -22.23 0.16
CA LYS A 73 18.55 -23.67 -0.13
C LYS A 73 19.31 -23.99 -1.42
N THR A 74 19.21 -23.11 -2.41
CA THR A 74 19.77 -23.36 -3.75
C THR A 74 21.00 -22.53 -4.06
N ASP A 75 21.33 -21.54 -3.22
CA ASP A 75 22.39 -20.53 -3.43
C ASP A 75 22.22 -19.72 -4.74
N THR A 76 21.06 -19.80 -5.38
CA THR A 76 20.74 -19.05 -6.60
C THR A 76 20.19 -17.68 -6.28
N LEU A 77 20.41 -16.71 -7.16
CA LEU A 77 19.83 -15.35 -7.01
C LEU A 77 18.31 -15.42 -7.16
N LYS A 78 17.59 -14.72 -6.27
CA LYS A 78 16.13 -14.58 -6.33
C LYS A 78 15.69 -13.64 -7.45
N THR A 79 16.52 -12.65 -7.76
CA THR A 79 16.26 -11.65 -8.81
C THR A 79 17.54 -11.30 -9.54
N GLY A 80 17.40 -10.76 -10.75
CA GLY A 80 18.47 -10.14 -11.53
C GLY A 80 18.20 -8.66 -11.80
N GLY A 81 18.99 -8.08 -12.71
CA GLY A 81 18.87 -6.68 -13.12
C GLY A 81 19.71 -5.72 -12.29
N VAL A 82 19.18 -4.53 -12.01
CA VAL A 82 19.89 -3.47 -11.28
C VAL A 82 19.68 -3.62 -9.78
N TYR A 83 20.75 -3.71 -9.01
CA TYR A 83 20.72 -3.76 -7.53
C TYR A 83 21.02 -2.37 -6.96
N ASP A 84 19.99 -1.55 -6.77
CA ASP A 84 20.10 -0.19 -6.24
C ASP A 84 19.98 -0.13 -4.70
N ASN A 85 19.61 -1.25 -4.07
CA ASN A 85 19.46 -1.41 -2.62
C ASN A 85 18.53 -0.38 -1.96
N LYS A 86 17.51 0.09 -2.70
CA LYS A 86 16.47 0.99 -2.18
C LYS A 86 15.29 0.17 -1.67
N ASP A 87 14.92 0.38 -0.42
CA ASP A 87 13.82 -0.33 0.26
C ASP A 87 12.57 0.52 0.47
N THR A 88 12.62 1.78 0.04
CA THR A 88 11.51 2.73 0.19
C THR A 88 11.31 3.49 -1.11
N LEU A 89 10.05 3.74 -1.49
CA LEU A 89 9.71 4.48 -2.71
C LEU A 89 10.29 5.90 -2.68
N GLU A 90 10.88 6.28 -3.80
CA GLU A 90 11.27 7.66 -4.07
C GLU A 90 10.04 8.50 -4.46
N PRO A 91 10.06 9.83 -4.28
CA PRO A 91 8.90 10.69 -4.53
C PRO A 91 8.30 10.54 -5.95
N GLU A 92 9.14 10.36 -6.97
CA GLU A 92 8.68 10.19 -8.36
C GLU A 92 7.97 8.87 -8.64
N ASP A 93 8.12 7.88 -7.75
CA ASP A 93 7.47 6.57 -7.82
C ASP A 93 6.37 6.40 -6.76
N ASP A 94 6.13 7.43 -5.96
CA ASP A 94 5.07 7.46 -4.95
C ASP A 94 3.80 8.07 -5.55
N ALA A 95 2.77 7.25 -5.78
CA ALA A 95 1.52 7.71 -6.39
C ALA A 95 0.79 8.76 -5.54
N ALA A 96 0.88 8.70 -4.22
CA ALA A 96 0.29 9.72 -3.37
C ALA A 96 1.01 11.06 -3.53
N HIS A 97 2.34 11.05 -3.56
CA HIS A 97 3.14 12.26 -3.80
C HIS A 97 2.86 12.87 -5.18
N VAL A 98 2.90 12.05 -6.23
CA VAL A 98 2.70 12.51 -7.61
C VAL A 98 1.28 13.05 -7.84
N LYS A 99 0.26 12.46 -7.21
CA LYS A 99 -1.15 12.87 -7.40
C LYS A 99 -1.56 14.06 -6.53
N LEU A 100 -1.02 14.17 -5.33
CA LEU A 100 -1.47 15.12 -4.32
C LEU A 100 -0.47 16.26 -4.08
N GLY A 101 0.81 16.03 -4.36
CA GLY A 101 1.88 17.01 -4.16
C GLY A 101 2.19 17.29 -2.68
N GLY A 102 2.99 18.33 -2.44
CA GLY A 102 3.36 18.76 -1.09
C GLY A 102 4.05 17.67 -0.28
N THR A 103 3.62 17.46 0.95
CA THR A 103 4.16 16.46 1.87
C THR A 103 3.41 15.12 1.83
N TRP A 104 2.43 14.97 0.95
CA TRP A 104 1.68 13.72 0.78
C TRP A 104 2.56 12.62 0.24
N ARG A 105 2.43 11.42 0.80
CA ARG A 105 3.14 10.21 0.37
C ARG A 105 2.43 8.95 0.83
N ILE A 106 2.86 7.82 0.33
CA ILE A 106 2.45 6.49 0.81
C ILE A 106 3.08 6.27 2.19
N PRO A 107 2.32 5.77 3.20
CA PRO A 107 2.87 5.48 4.52
C PRO A 107 3.89 4.35 4.47
N THR A 108 4.90 4.42 5.34
CA THR A 108 5.85 3.33 5.55
C THR A 108 5.19 2.16 6.31
N LYS A 109 5.83 0.98 6.29
CA LYS A 109 5.45 -0.16 7.14
C LYS A 109 5.35 0.25 8.62
N SER A 110 6.32 1.04 9.12
CA SER A 110 6.36 1.46 10.51
C SER A 110 5.19 2.38 10.90
N GLU A 111 4.74 3.24 9.99
CA GLU A 111 3.61 4.13 10.22
C GLU A 111 2.27 3.38 10.25
N PHE A 112 2.09 2.35 9.40
CA PHE A 112 0.94 1.45 9.54
C PHE A 112 1.01 0.64 10.84
N GLN A 113 2.21 0.19 11.25
CA GLN A 113 2.37 -0.50 12.54
C GLN A 113 2.03 0.43 13.70
N GLU A 114 2.40 1.72 13.62
CA GLU A 114 2.01 2.72 14.60
C GLU A 114 0.49 2.92 14.64
N LEU A 115 -0.16 3.05 13.48
CA LEU A 115 -1.63 3.16 13.36
C LEU A 115 -2.34 1.99 14.05
N ILE A 116 -1.91 0.76 13.77
CA ILE A 116 -2.48 -0.46 14.35
C ILE A 116 -2.28 -0.49 15.88
N ASN A 117 -1.08 -0.15 16.35
CA ASN A 117 -0.73 -0.27 17.77
C ASN A 117 -1.31 0.84 18.65
N LYS A 118 -1.47 2.05 18.09
CA LYS A 118 -1.84 3.25 18.86
C LYS A 118 -3.28 3.75 18.65
N CYS A 119 -4.05 3.10 17.79
CA CYS A 119 -5.47 3.40 17.57
C CYS A 119 -6.38 2.27 18.04
N ASP A 120 -7.64 2.61 18.33
CA ASP A 120 -8.71 1.63 18.45
C ASP A 120 -9.12 1.21 17.04
N CYS A 121 -9.06 -0.09 16.78
CA CYS A 121 -9.28 -0.68 15.47
C CYS A 121 -10.57 -1.48 15.47
N GLN A 122 -11.54 -1.12 14.65
CA GLN A 122 -12.84 -1.77 14.61
C GLN A 122 -13.26 -2.10 13.18
N TRP A 123 -13.55 -3.38 12.91
CA TRP A 123 -14.26 -3.78 11.70
C TRP A 123 -15.71 -3.29 11.76
N THR A 124 -16.14 -2.52 10.77
CA THR A 124 -17.46 -1.87 10.76
C THR A 124 -17.96 -1.63 9.34
N THR A 125 -19.11 -1.00 9.22
CA THR A 125 -19.71 -0.61 7.94
C THR A 125 -19.99 0.89 7.95
N VAL A 126 -19.57 1.60 6.91
CA VAL A 126 -19.84 3.02 6.70
C VAL A 126 -20.53 3.18 5.35
N ASN A 127 -21.72 3.76 5.33
CA ASN A 127 -22.53 3.96 4.12
C ASN A 127 -22.69 2.68 3.26
N GLY A 128 -22.85 1.51 3.90
CA GLY A 128 -23.01 0.22 3.23
C GLY A 128 -21.69 -0.47 2.86
N VAL A 129 -20.54 0.19 3.02
CA VAL A 129 -19.22 -0.36 2.70
C VAL A 129 -18.56 -0.87 3.97
N LYS A 130 -18.13 -2.15 3.96
CA LYS A 130 -17.36 -2.75 5.05
C LYS A 130 -15.94 -2.23 5.04
N GLY A 131 -15.31 -2.19 6.22
CA GLY A 131 -13.93 -1.75 6.35
C GLY A 131 -13.48 -1.64 7.80
N TYR A 132 -12.31 -1.08 7.99
CA TYR A 132 -11.73 -0.81 9.30
C TYR A 132 -11.79 0.67 9.64
N LYS A 133 -12.33 0.97 10.84
CA LYS A 133 -12.26 2.29 11.46
C LYS A 133 -11.11 2.29 12.45
N PHE A 134 -10.23 3.29 12.34
CA PHE A 134 -9.12 3.55 13.26
C PHE A 134 -9.43 4.84 14.00
N THR A 135 -9.53 4.78 15.33
CA THR A 135 -9.84 5.93 16.20
C THR A 135 -8.67 6.21 17.12
N GLY A 136 -8.27 7.47 17.27
CA GLY A 136 -7.16 7.87 18.13
C GLY A 136 -7.40 7.50 19.59
N ARG A 137 -6.40 6.92 20.28
CA ARG A 137 -6.47 6.58 21.73
C ARG A 137 -5.97 7.69 22.63
N LYS A 138 -5.09 8.55 22.12
CA LYS A 138 -4.46 9.60 22.90
C LYS A 138 -5.51 10.63 23.35
N LYS A 139 -5.35 11.20 24.55
CA LYS A 139 -6.20 12.29 25.05
C LYS A 139 -6.18 13.46 24.06
N GLY A 140 -7.37 13.96 23.68
CA GLY A 140 -7.54 15.00 22.67
C GLY A 140 -7.66 14.51 21.22
N TYR A 141 -7.63 13.16 20.98
CA TYR A 141 -7.76 12.57 19.66
C TYR A 141 -8.83 11.46 19.59
N LYS A 142 -9.55 11.19 20.69
CA LYS A 142 -10.53 10.10 20.80
C LYS A 142 -11.81 10.32 19.97
N ASP A 143 -12.05 11.51 19.50
CA ASP A 143 -13.14 11.93 18.64
C ASP A 143 -12.78 11.86 17.14
N ARG A 144 -11.52 11.54 16.83
CA ARG A 144 -10.98 11.56 15.48
C ARG A 144 -10.76 10.14 14.97
N SER A 145 -11.18 9.91 13.73
CA SER A 145 -11.03 8.58 13.11
C SER A 145 -10.85 8.68 11.60
N ILE A 146 -10.23 7.64 11.04
CA ILE A 146 -10.23 7.35 9.60
C ILE A 146 -10.90 6.02 9.33
N PHE A 147 -11.36 5.81 8.10
CA PHE A 147 -11.97 4.56 7.65
C PHE A 147 -11.24 4.03 6.44
N LEU A 148 -10.71 2.80 6.51
CA LEU A 148 -10.16 2.06 5.38
C LEU A 148 -11.21 1.10 4.82
N PRO A 149 -11.72 1.33 3.59
CA PRO A 149 -12.74 0.46 3.01
C PRO A 149 -12.15 -0.88 2.54
N ALA A 150 -12.97 -1.92 2.57
CA ALA A 150 -12.60 -3.26 2.11
C ALA A 150 -12.66 -3.36 0.57
N GLY A 151 -11.73 -2.67 -0.11
CA GLY A 151 -11.66 -2.62 -1.57
C GLY A 151 -11.01 -3.84 -2.23
N GLY A 152 -10.42 -4.75 -1.43
CA GLY A 152 -9.66 -5.86 -1.98
C GLY A 152 -8.41 -5.41 -2.73
N TYR A 153 -8.00 -6.21 -3.73
CA TYR A 153 -6.88 -5.91 -4.63
C TYR A 153 -7.27 -6.22 -6.08
N GLN A 154 -6.52 -5.67 -7.03
CA GLN A 154 -6.69 -5.95 -8.45
C GLN A 154 -5.56 -6.84 -8.98
N SER A 155 -5.93 -7.90 -9.69
CA SER A 155 -5.03 -8.75 -10.47
C SER A 155 -5.66 -8.93 -11.85
N SER A 156 -4.89 -8.70 -12.89
CA SER A 156 -5.44 -8.53 -14.24
C SER A 156 -6.49 -7.39 -14.27
N ASN A 157 -7.66 -7.64 -14.82
CA ASN A 157 -8.80 -6.71 -14.83
C ASN A 157 -9.86 -7.08 -13.78
N VAL A 158 -9.53 -7.95 -12.82
CA VAL A 158 -10.47 -8.49 -11.83
C VAL A 158 -10.11 -8.00 -10.44
N ARG A 159 -11.10 -7.54 -9.69
CA ARG A 159 -10.98 -7.27 -8.26
C ARG A 159 -11.21 -8.54 -7.46
N GLN A 160 -10.31 -8.78 -6.53
CA GLN A 160 -10.35 -9.92 -5.62
C GLN A 160 -10.61 -9.42 -4.19
N ASN A 161 -11.36 -10.19 -3.41
CA ASN A 161 -11.65 -9.91 -1.99
C ASN A 161 -12.33 -8.56 -1.71
N GLU A 162 -13.01 -7.96 -2.69
CA GLU A 162 -13.84 -6.77 -2.50
C GLU A 162 -14.94 -7.07 -1.47
N GLY A 163 -15.15 -6.17 -0.51
CA GLY A 163 -16.07 -6.35 0.60
C GLY A 163 -15.61 -7.33 1.70
N LEU A 164 -14.43 -7.96 1.54
CA LEU A 164 -13.87 -8.94 2.47
C LEU A 164 -12.61 -8.42 3.16
N ASN A 165 -11.72 -7.75 2.44
CA ASN A 165 -10.43 -7.31 2.97
C ASN A 165 -10.14 -5.84 2.63
N CYS A 166 -9.62 -5.10 3.62
CA CYS A 166 -8.96 -3.82 3.39
C CYS A 166 -7.49 -4.10 3.06
N TYR A 167 -7.05 -3.72 1.88
CA TYR A 167 -5.64 -3.76 1.50
C TYR A 167 -5.17 -2.34 1.20
N CYS A 168 -3.97 -1.98 1.65
CA CYS A 168 -3.29 -0.75 1.26
C CYS A 168 -1.79 -0.98 1.16
N TRP A 169 -1.15 -0.43 0.13
CA TRP A 169 0.30 -0.42 0.02
C TRP A 169 0.97 0.36 1.14
N THR A 170 2.14 -0.11 1.55
CA THR A 170 3.16 0.72 2.20
C THR A 170 4.20 1.16 1.15
N SER A 171 4.96 2.21 1.46
CA SER A 171 6.12 2.60 0.63
C SER A 171 7.33 1.69 0.81
N SER A 172 7.25 0.70 1.71
CA SER A 172 8.38 -0.16 2.08
C SER A 172 8.44 -1.43 1.25
N LEU A 173 9.58 -1.68 0.61
CA LEU A 173 9.92 -2.94 -0.05
C LEU A 173 10.20 -4.03 1.00
N TYR A 174 10.09 -5.30 0.61
CA TYR A 174 10.63 -6.42 1.35
C TYR A 174 12.01 -6.81 0.80
N PRO A 175 13.14 -6.43 1.47
CA PRO A 175 14.47 -6.62 0.90
C PRO A 175 14.86 -8.08 0.65
N ASP A 176 14.41 -9.00 1.51
CA ASP A 176 14.69 -10.45 1.35
C ASP A 176 13.92 -11.12 0.22
N GLY A 177 12.98 -10.40 -0.37
CA GLY A 177 12.19 -10.83 -1.53
C GLY A 177 11.82 -9.64 -2.40
N PRO A 178 12.75 -9.09 -3.21
CA PRO A 178 12.58 -7.80 -3.91
C PRO A 178 11.43 -7.76 -4.91
N THR A 179 10.85 -8.90 -5.28
CA THR A 179 9.63 -8.98 -6.10
C THR A 179 8.36 -8.66 -5.33
N THR A 180 8.47 -8.45 -4.00
CA THR A 180 7.34 -8.19 -3.10
C THR A 180 7.53 -6.91 -2.30
N ALA A 181 6.44 -6.30 -1.87
CA ALA A 181 6.43 -5.14 -0.99
C ALA A 181 5.45 -5.35 0.17
N PHE A 182 5.65 -4.60 1.25
CA PHE A 182 4.76 -4.65 2.41
C PHE A 182 3.43 -3.96 2.13
N TYR A 183 2.36 -4.56 2.64
CA TYR A 183 1.02 -4.00 2.63
C TYR A 183 0.27 -4.34 3.92
N ILE A 184 -0.72 -3.53 4.27
CA ILE A 184 -1.67 -3.85 5.32
C ILE A 184 -2.76 -4.76 4.76
N SER A 185 -3.10 -5.81 5.49
CA SER A 185 -4.26 -6.68 5.26
C SER A 185 -5.13 -6.69 6.50
N ALA A 186 -6.39 -6.30 6.35
CA ALA A 186 -7.32 -6.24 7.45
C ALA A 186 -8.68 -6.80 7.02
N ASP A 187 -9.23 -7.68 7.84
CA ASP A 187 -10.55 -8.30 7.66
C ASP A 187 -11.26 -8.46 9.00
N LYS A 188 -12.40 -9.13 9.01
CA LYS A 188 -13.16 -9.37 10.24
C LYS A 188 -12.37 -10.10 11.34
N ALA A 189 -11.35 -10.89 10.98
CA ALA A 189 -10.55 -11.65 11.92
C ALA A 189 -9.41 -10.83 12.55
N GLY A 190 -8.97 -9.75 11.89
CA GLY A 190 -7.91 -8.90 12.43
C GLY A 190 -7.15 -8.10 11.38
N ILE A 191 -6.05 -7.51 11.81
CA ILE A 191 -5.18 -6.65 11.01
C ILE A 191 -3.75 -7.14 11.11
N ASN A 192 -3.08 -7.29 9.97
CA ASN A 192 -1.67 -7.65 9.89
C ASN A 192 -0.97 -6.91 8.75
N ILE A 193 0.35 -6.89 8.81
CA ILE A 193 1.21 -6.43 7.71
C ILE A 193 1.87 -7.66 7.08
N TYR A 194 1.64 -7.83 5.80
CA TYR A 194 2.18 -8.93 4.99
C TYR A 194 2.98 -8.40 3.81
N VAL A 195 3.48 -9.30 2.99
CA VAL A 195 4.12 -9.00 1.71
C VAL A 195 3.35 -9.66 0.57
N THR A 196 3.27 -8.96 -0.57
CA THR A 196 2.68 -9.51 -1.79
C THR A 196 3.43 -9.02 -3.02
N SER A 197 3.13 -9.59 -4.19
CA SER A 197 3.76 -9.19 -5.45
C SER A 197 3.57 -7.70 -5.71
N ARG A 198 4.67 -7.02 -6.06
CA ARG A 198 4.67 -5.60 -6.44
C ARG A 198 3.77 -5.30 -7.63
N SER A 199 3.52 -6.28 -8.48
CA SER A 199 2.68 -6.15 -9.68
C SER A 199 1.18 -6.22 -9.42
N TYR A 200 0.73 -6.48 -8.19
CA TYR A 200 -0.69 -6.38 -7.88
C TYR A 200 -1.12 -4.93 -7.67
N GLY A 201 -2.37 -4.62 -8.01
CA GLY A 201 -2.97 -3.32 -7.76
C GLY A 201 -3.63 -3.27 -6.39
N LEU A 202 -3.12 -2.43 -5.49
CA LEU A 202 -3.75 -2.17 -4.21
C LEU A 202 -4.10 -0.68 -4.08
N PRO A 203 -5.11 -0.34 -3.27
CA PRO A 203 -5.40 1.03 -2.88
C PRO A 203 -4.24 1.66 -2.08
N ILE A 204 -4.23 2.99 -2.05
CA ILE A 204 -3.26 3.79 -1.30
C ILE A 204 -4.02 4.72 -0.37
N ARG A 205 -3.74 4.65 0.95
CA ARG A 205 -4.16 5.64 1.94
C ARG A 205 -2.97 6.56 2.24
N PRO A 206 -3.01 7.82 1.79
CA PRO A 206 -1.90 8.74 1.98
C PRO A 206 -1.69 9.19 3.44
N VAL A 207 -0.45 9.61 3.72
CA VAL A 207 -0.07 10.34 4.94
C VAL A 207 0.63 11.64 4.59
N SER A 208 0.65 12.58 5.53
CA SER A 208 1.36 13.86 5.45
C SER A 208 2.04 14.16 6.78
N THR A 209 3.18 14.79 6.77
CA THR A 209 3.88 15.33 7.95
C THR A 209 3.34 16.67 8.37
#